data_e43d2c8f261104b61fe6ec23faf42a7d
#
_entry.id   e43d2c8f261104b61fe6ec23faf42a7d
#
_cell.length_a   1.000
_cell.length_b   1.000
_cell.length_c   1.000
_cell.angle_alpha   90.00
_cell.angle_beta   90.00
_cell.angle_gamma   90.00
#
_symmetry.space_group_name_H-M   'P 1'
#
loop_
_entity.id
_entity.type
_entity.pdbx_description
1 polymer ?
#
loop_
_entity_poly.entity_id
_entity_poly.type
_entity_poly.pdbx_seq_one_letter_code
_entity_poly.pdbx_strand_id
1 'polypeptide(L)'
;MKRKYIFLWCASFLAAGIFFASFFEFSLFGGGLFLFLSLMGVLSGRVFGKTGAVWVCGALFLCAAGAVRMEMAEEIWRQQSQYIVGSEGTFCGIVAEEPLVYKGEDGYARYLIDLRKIRYADGEEKSISGTVYLYDFAVENKYPVGTALEAEGKLRPLRLYKNPGKIDLEKRYESEHLLGRIYSKENNRIRPAGETGEYRVTRWAETMRERLACSFASYMDPVRLPVLMTLLFGGHYSEIPKDIIHSFSVTGIIHILSVSGSHIALLFGFLYFLGKWLGLSMKVTVVPAVLLVLVYAAMSGFVPPVIRASLMGILAVIGVLLERGRTALNLLGAAVAGMLLWNPYFLFDISFQLSVCASAGILLFYEPLRHALALLGKIPPRICEGCALSTAAQILVLPI
;
A
#
# COMPACT_ATOMS: atom_id res chain seq x y z
N MET A 1 5.18 28.83 -16.67
CA MET A 1 5.09 27.90 -15.53
C MET A 1 6.43 27.26 -15.28
N LYS A 2 7.02 27.43 -14.10
CA LYS A 2 8.41 27.05 -13.84
C LYS A 2 8.55 25.50 -13.90
N ARG A 3 9.53 24.99 -14.63
CA ARG A 3 9.94 23.54 -14.73
C ARG A 3 10.13 22.86 -13.35
N LYS A 4 9.95 23.63 -12.27
CA LYS A 4 10.23 23.25 -10.88
C LYS A 4 9.27 22.18 -10.31
N TYR A 5 8.03 22.06 -10.81
CA TYR A 5 6.97 21.21 -10.27
C TYR A 5 6.37 20.23 -11.29
N ILE A 6 7.18 19.78 -12.25
CA ILE A 6 6.71 18.92 -13.37
C ILE A 6 6.06 17.63 -12.87
N PHE A 7 6.70 16.91 -11.94
CA PHE A 7 6.17 15.63 -11.48
C PHE A 7 4.92 15.79 -10.61
N LEU A 8 4.80 16.91 -9.88
CA LEU A 8 3.56 17.21 -9.14
C LEU A 8 2.39 17.39 -10.12
N TRP A 9 2.60 18.13 -11.21
CA TRP A 9 1.59 18.29 -12.26
C TRP A 9 1.25 16.96 -12.93
N CYS A 10 2.25 16.14 -13.23
CA CYS A 10 2.04 14.81 -13.80
C CYS A 10 1.17 13.95 -12.88
N ALA A 11 1.47 13.91 -11.58
CA ALA A 11 0.70 13.17 -10.61
C ALA A 11 -0.75 13.68 -10.50
N SER A 12 -0.95 15.01 -10.48
CA SER A 12 -2.27 15.60 -10.36
C SER A 12 -3.16 15.28 -11.57
N PHE A 13 -2.64 15.36 -12.78
CA PHE A 13 -3.42 15.03 -13.98
C PHE A 13 -3.66 13.52 -14.12
N LEU A 14 -2.69 12.68 -13.75
CA LEU A 14 -2.85 11.24 -13.71
C LEU A 14 -3.95 10.85 -12.70
N ALA A 15 -3.90 11.41 -11.49
CA ALA A 15 -4.92 11.20 -10.45
C ALA A 15 -6.31 11.67 -10.90
N ALA A 16 -6.40 12.84 -11.55
CA ALA A 16 -7.66 13.33 -12.11
C ALA A 16 -8.23 12.35 -13.14
N GLY A 17 -7.40 11.80 -14.04
CA GLY A 17 -7.82 10.80 -15.02
C GLY A 17 -8.36 9.53 -14.38
N ILE A 18 -7.66 8.99 -13.37
CA ILE A 18 -8.11 7.82 -12.59
C ILE A 18 -9.44 8.12 -11.89
N PHE A 19 -9.55 9.29 -11.25
CA PHE A 19 -10.75 9.71 -10.54
C PHE A 19 -11.96 9.80 -11.48
N PHE A 20 -11.81 10.46 -12.62
CA PHE A 20 -12.92 10.57 -13.59
C PHE A 20 -13.32 9.21 -14.17
N ALA A 21 -12.36 8.35 -14.48
CA ALA A 21 -12.64 7.00 -15.00
C ALA A 21 -13.43 6.14 -14.00
N SER A 22 -13.23 6.33 -12.70
CA SER A 22 -13.98 5.58 -11.68
C SER A 22 -15.47 5.94 -11.57
N PHE A 23 -15.92 7.03 -12.20
CA PHE A 23 -17.34 7.45 -12.24
C PHE A 23 -18.00 7.22 -13.60
N PHE A 24 -17.21 7.12 -14.66
CA PHE A 24 -17.70 6.97 -16.03
C PHE A 24 -17.09 5.74 -16.65
N GLU A 25 -17.91 4.86 -17.18
CA GLU A 25 -17.43 3.71 -17.97
C GLU A 25 -16.78 4.22 -19.25
N PHE A 26 -15.48 4.18 -19.33
CA PHE A 26 -14.73 4.51 -20.55
C PHE A 26 -14.46 3.22 -21.33
N SER A 27 -14.75 3.25 -22.63
CA SER A 27 -14.27 2.18 -23.51
C SER A 27 -12.74 2.27 -23.63
N LEU A 28 -12.03 1.15 -23.43
CA LEU A 28 -10.58 1.08 -23.65
C LEU A 28 -10.18 1.60 -25.04
N PHE A 29 -11.00 1.34 -26.06
CA PHE A 29 -10.78 1.86 -27.41
C PHE A 29 -10.89 3.39 -27.46
N GLY A 30 -11.92 3.98 -26.84
CA GLY A 30 -12.09 5.43 -26.76
C GLY A 30 -10.95 6.10 -25.96
N GLY A 31 -10.56 5.52 -24.84
CA GLY A 31 -9.42 5.97 -24.05
C GLY A 31 -8.10 5.91 -24.81
N GLY A 32 -7.85 4.83 -25.52
CA GLY A 32 -6.66 4.67 -26.37
C GLY A 32 -6.61 5.68 -27.52
N LEU A 33 -7.74 5.94 -28.17
CA LEU A 33 -7.84 6.96 -29.22
C LEU A 33 -7.55 8.36 -28.65
N PHE A 34 -8.11 8.68 -27.48
CA PHE A 34 -7.87 9.98 -26.82
C PHE A 34 -6.41 10.14 -26.39
N LEU A 35 -5.77 9.07 -25.90
CA LEU A 35 -4.32 9.04 -25.64
C LEU A 35 -3.52 9.33 -26.91
N PHE A 36 -3.82 8.67 -28.00
CA PHE A 36 -3.14 8.86 -29.28
C PHE A 36 -3.28 10.30 -29.77
N LEU A 37 -4.49 10.85 -29.81
CA LEU A 37 -4.76 12.22 -30.23
C LEU A 37 -4.05 13.26 -29.37
N SER A 38 -4.03 13.08 -28.06
CA SER A 38 -3.35 13.99 -27.14
C SER A 38 -1.82 13.93 -27.32
N LEU A 39 -1.25 12.75 -27.56
CA LEU A 39 0.17 12.59 -27.89
C LEU A 39 0.54 13.28 -29.20
N MET A 40 -0.29 13.12 -30.24
CA MET A 40 -0.12 13.82 -31.53
C MET A 40 -0.18 15.34 -31.35
N GLY A 41 -1.06 15.83 -30.46
CA GLY A 41 -1.13 17.24 -30.09
C GLY A 41 0.14 17.75 -29.39
N VAL A 42 0.77 16.93 -28.52
CA VAL A 42 2.07 17.27 -27.90
C VAL A 42 3.16 17.35 -28.94
N LEU A 43 3.23 16.38 -29.85
CA LEU A 43 4.24 16.33 -30.90
C LEU A 43 4.10 17.52 -31.86
N SER A 44 2.88 17.78 -32.38
CA SER A 44 2.61 18.91 -33.28
C SER A 44 2.90 20.26 -32.59
N GLY A 45 2.50 20.43 -31.34
CA GLY A 45 2.79 21.64 -30.56
C GLY A 45 4.30 21.92 -30.42
N ARG A 46 5.11 20.86 -30.28
CA ARG A 46 6.58 20.97 -30.27
C ARG A 46 7.11 21.38 -31.65
N VAL A 47 6.64 20.76 -32.70
CA VAL A 47 7.09 21.06 -34.09
C VAL A 47 6.77 22.52 -34.46
N PHE A 48 5.57 23.00 -34.11
CA PHE A 48 5.13 24.36 -34.41
C PHE A 48 5.52 25.41 -33.32
N GLY A 49 6.32 25.03 -32.32
CA GLY A 49 6.79 25.95 -31.29
C GLY A 49 5.71 26.48 -30.34
N LYS A 50 4.52 25.91 -30.33
CA LYS A 50 3.38 26.34 -29.49
C LYS A 50 3.45 25.75 -28.09
N THR A 51 4.23 26.36 -27.21
CA THR A 51 4.46 25.87 -25.83
C THR A 51 3.17 25.68 -25.03
N GLY A 52 2.18 26.55 -25.17
CA GLY A 52 0.87 26.42 -24.50
C GLY A 52 0.13 25.14 -24.92
N ALA A 53 0.10 24.84 -26.23
CA ALA A 53 -0.52 23.63 -26.75
C ALA A 53 0.16 22.36 -26.21
N VAL A 54 1.49 22.35 -26.11
CA VAL A 54 2.26 21.24 -25.55
C VAL A 54 1.84 20.94 -24.11
N TRP A 55 1.65 21.97 -23.28
CA TRP A 55 1.23 21.79 -21.90
C TRP A 55 -0.20 21.27 -21.77
N VAL A 56 -1.15 21.82 -22.54
CA VAL A 56 -2.54 21.37 -22.54
C VAL A 56 -2.66 19.93 -23.04
N CYS A 57 -2.08 19.61 -24.16
CA CYS A 57 -2.10 18.25 -24.69
C CYS A 57 -1.34 17.27 -23.79
N GLY A 58 -0.26 17.69 -23.14
CA GLY A 58 0.44 16.88 -22.13
C GLY A 58 -0.41 16.58 -20.90
N ALA A 59 -1.18 17.55 -20.43
CA ALA A 59 -2.13 17.36 -19.33
C ALA A 59 -3.25 16.37 -19.72
N LEU A 60 -3.83 16.55 -20.91
CA LEU A 60 -4.84 15.64 -21.46
C LEU A 60 -4.30 14.21 -21.64
N PHE A 61 -3.06 14.08 -22.12
CA PHE A 61 -2.39 12.78 -22.24
C PHE A 61 -2.26 12.08 -20.89
N LEU A 62 -1.86 12.78 -19.85
CA LEU A 62 -1.72 12.20 -18.50
C LEU A 62 -3.08 11.84 -17.90
N CYS A 63 -4.11 12.66 -18.11
CA CYS A 63 -5.47 12.30 -17.69
C CYS A 63 -5.96 11.04 -18.43
N ALA A 64 -5.75 10.97 -19.74
CA ALA A 64 -6.13 9.80 -20.55
C ALA A 64 -5.35 8.56 -20.09
N ALA A 65 -4.05 8.69 -19.81
CA ALA A 65 -3.23 7.60 -19.29
C ALA A 65 -3.73 7.07 -17.95
N GLY A 66 -4.15 7.97 -17.04
CA GLY A 66 -4.77 7.61 -15.78
C GLY A 66 -6.11 6.87 -15.97
N ALA A 67 -6.96 7.39 -16.86
CA ALA A 67 -8.25 6.78 -17.16
C ALA A 67 -8.09 5.37 -17.77
N VAL A 68 -7.25 5.23 -18.78
CA VAL A 68 -6.97 3.91 -19.39
C VAL A 68 -6.36 2.94 -18.39
N ARG A 69 -5.46 3.41 -17.52
CA ARG A 69 -4.86 2.55 -16.48
C ARG A 69 -5.90 2.03 -15.48
N MET A 70 -6.87 2.87 -15.12
CA MET A 70 -7.97 2.47 -14.24
C MET A 70 -8.87 1.44 -14.92
N GLU A 71 -9.33 1.73 -16.14
CA GLU A 71 -10.19 0.85 -16.93
C GLU A 71 -9.56 -0.53 -17.16
N MET A 72 -8.24 -0.55 -17.47
CA MET A 72 -7.51 -1.82 -17.61
C MET A 72 -7.52 -2.63 -16.29
N ALA A 73 -7.40 -1.97 -15.16
CA ALA A 73 -7.41 -2.65 -13.86
C ALA A 73 -8.81 -3.19 -13.52
N GLU A 74 -9.86 -2.40 -13.76
CA GLU A 74 -11.26 -2.81 -13.56
C GLU A 74 -11.67 -3.94 -14.50
N GLU A 75 -11.28 -3.88 -15.78
CA GLU A 75 -11.61 -4.91 -16.75
C GLU A 75 -10.98 -6.26 -16.40
N ILE A 76 -9.70 -6.27 -15.98
CA ILE A 76 -9.03 -7.48 -15.51
C ILE A 76 -9.79 -8.09 -14.33
N TRP A 77 -10.15 -7.27 -13.34
CA TRP A 77 -10.89 -7.74 -12.18
C TRP A 77 -12.31 -8.22 -12.54
N ARG A 78 -13.03 -7.48 -13.38
CA ARG A 78 -14.39 -7.81 -13.85
C ARG A 78 -14.43 -9.15 -14.58
N GLN A 79 -13.51 -9.38 -15.50
CA GLN A 79 -13.40 -10.64 -16.23
C GLN A 79 -13.12 -11.82 -15.29
N GLN A 80 -12.31 -11.63 -14.25
CA GLN A 80 -11.99 -12.67 -13.28
C GLN A 80 -13.15 -12.94 -12.31
N SER A 81 -13.81 -11.90 -11.80
CA SER A 81 -14.84 -12.04 -10.77
C SER A 81 -16.15 -12.64 -11.32
N GLN A 82 -16.60 -12.24 -12.52
CA GLN A 82 -17.89 -12.66 -13.08
C GLN A 82 -17.98 -14.16 -13.35
N TYR A 83 -16.89 -14.80 -13.77
CA TYR A 83 -16.89 -16.22 -14.17
C TYR A 83 -16.63 -17.20 -13.04
N ILE A 84 -16.23 -16.73 -11.86
CA ILE A 84 -15.68 -17.60 -10.82
C ILE A 84 -16.52 -17.56 -9.53
N VAL A 85 -17.14 -16.41 -9.23
CA VAL A 85 -17.96 -16.26 -8.03
C VAL A 85 -19.20 -17.18 -8.12
N GLY A 86 -19.36 -18.06 -7.13
CA GLY A 86 -20.42 -19.08 -7.10
C GLY A 86 -20.00 -20.46 -7.58
N SER A 87 -18.82 -20.59 -8.21
CA SER A 87 -18.25 -21.88 -8.62
C SER A 87 -17.96 -22.78 -7.41
N GLU A 88 -18.12 -24.07 -7.60
CA GLU A 88 -17.82 -25.12 -6.64
C GLU A 88 -16.80 -26.08 -7.25
N GLY A 89 -15.75 -26.41 -6.48
CA GLY A 89 -14.66 -27.24 -6.96
C GLY A 89 -13.45 -27.24 -6.03
N THR A 90 -12.33 -27.74 -6.53
CA THR A 90 -11.04 -27.70 -5.84
C THR A 90 -10.24 -26.50 -6.33
N PHE A 91 -10.01 -25.56 -5.44
CA PHE A 91 -9.22 -24.36 -5.71
C PHE A 91 -7.75 -24.62 -5.37
N CYS A 92 -6.89 -24.47 -6.35
CA CYS A 92 -5.44 -24.62 -6.18
C CYS A 92 -4.78 -23.24 -6.21
N GLY A 93 -4.00 -22.95 -5.18
CA GLY A 93 -3.32 -21.66 -5.06
C GLY A 93 -2.18 -21.72 -4.04
N ILE A 94 -1.56 -20.57 -3.80
CA ILE A 94 -0.39 -20.42 -2.94
C ILE A 94 -0.71 -19.47 -1.81
N VAL A 95 -0.29 -19.78 -0.60
CA VAL A 95 -0.41 -18.88 0.56
C VAL A 95 0.44 -17.63 0.31
N ALA A 96 -0.21 -16.48 0.16
CA ALA A 96 0.45 -15.22 -0.21
C ALA A 96 0.93 -14.41 0.99
N GLU A 97 0.21 -14.50 2.12
CA GLU A 97 0.49 -13.74 3.35
C GLU A 97 0.46 -14.63 4.58
N GLU A 98 1.08 -14.17 5.67
CA GLU A 98 1.03 -14.85 6.95
C GLU A 98 -0.41 -15.05 7.41
N PRO A 99 -0.81 -16.29 7.77
CA PRO A 99 -2.18 -16.60 8.15
C PRO A 99 -2.57 -15.91 9.47
N LEU A 100 -3.77 -15.34 9.50
CA LEU A 100 -4.34 -14.77 10.70
C LEU A 100 -5.10 -15.85 11.47
N VAL A 101 -4.60 -16.18 12.66
CA VAL A 101 -5.22 -17.19 13.53
C VAL A 101 -6.07 -16.49 14.60
N TYR A 102 -7.36 -16.76 14.60
CA TYR A 102 -8.30 -16.27 15.60
C TYR A 102 -8.56 -17.37 16.63
N LYS A 103 -8.11 -17.11 17.87
CA LYS A 103 -8.31 -18.04 19.00
C LYS A 103 -9.62 -17.72 19.69
N GLY A 104 -10.50 -18.71 19.90
CA GLY A 104 -11.81 -18.58 20.58
C GLY A 104 -12.58 -19.90 20.51
N GLU A 105 -13.83 -19.93 21.02
CA GLU A 105 -14.68 -21.12 20.96
C GLU A 105 -14.93 -21.63 19.54
N ASP A 106 -15.06 -20.68 18.56
CA ASP A 106 -15.09 -20.96 17.13
C ASP A 106 -13.78 -20.49 16.46
N GLY A 107 -12.63 -20.98 16.93
CA GLY A 107 -11.33 -20.62 16.40
C GLY A 107 -11.22 -20.95 14.90
N TYR A 108 -10.59 -20.07 14.12
CA TYR A 108 -10.32 -20.33 12.71
C TYR A 108 -9.01 -19.67 12.28
N ALA A 109 -8.39 -20.22 11.25
CA ALA A 109 -7.30 -19.59 10.53
C ALA A 109 -7.82 -18.99 9.22
N ARG A 110 -7.41 -17.77 8.92
CA ARG A 110 -7.72 -17.10 7.66
C ARG A 110 -6.43 -16.96 6.84
N TYR A 111 -6.43 -17.57 5.67
CA TYR A 111 -5.34 -17.50 4.70
C TYR A 111 -5.72 -16.58 3.54
N LEU A 112 -4.78 -15.79 3.05
CA LEU A 112 -4.87 -15.15 1.73
C LEU A 112 -4.21 -16.08 0.72
N ILE A 113 -5.00 -16.61 -0.22
CA ILE A 113 -4.54 -17.56 -1.23
C ILE A 113 -4.50 -16.86 -2.59
N ASP A 114 -3.34 -16.87 -3.24
CA ASP A 114 -3.19 -16.47 -4.63
C ASP A 114 -3.55 -17.66 -5.52
N LEU A 115 -4.74 -17.58 -6.14
CA LEU A 115 -5.28 -18.67 -6.96
C LEU A 115 -4.51 -18.81 -8.27
N ARG A 116 -4.31 -20.06 -8.69
CA ARG A 116 -3.70 -20.44 -9.97
C ARG A 116 -4.67 -21.17 -10.87
N LYS A 117 -5.46 -22.07 -10.32
CA LYS A 117 -6.45 -22.85 -11.05
C LYS A 117 -7.62 -23.32 -10.18
N ILE A 118 -8.72 -23.57 -10.83
CA ILE A 118 -9.84 -24.32 -10.28
C ILE A 118 -10.00 -25.64 -11.05
N ARG A 119 -10.25 -26.71 -10.34
CA ARG A 119 -10.64 -28.01 -10.89
C ARG A 119 -12.10 -28.26 -10.51
N TYR A 120 -12.96 -28.39 -11.52
CA TYR A 120 -14.36 -28.67 -11.34
C TYR A 120 -14.61 -30.18 -11.09
N ALA A 121 -15.83 -30.53 -10.63
CA ALA A 121 -16.20 -31.93 -10.35
C ALA A 121 -16.21 -32.82 -11.58
N ASP A 122 -16.39 -32.27 -12.77
CA ASP A 122 -16.32 -32.94 -14.08
C ASP A 122 -14.88 -33.20 -14.57
N GLY A 123 -13.88 -32.72 -13.82
CA GLY A 123 -12.46 -32.84 -14.16
C GLY A 123 -11.93 -31.72 -15.04
N GLU A 124 -12.76 -30.77 -15.44
CA GLU A 124 -12.29 -29.59 -16.17
C GLU A 124 -11.40 -28.71 -15.28
N GLU A 125 -10.22 -28.33 -15.78
CA GLU A 125 -9.31 -27.38 -15.13
C GLU A 125 -9.35 -26.04 -15.83
N LYS A 126 -9.57 -24.96 -15.07
CA LYS A 126 -9.52 -23.59 -15.59
C LYS A 126 -8.45 -22.78 -14.85
N SER A 127 -7.58 -22.11 -15.62
CA SER A 127 -6.61 -21.18 -15.06
C SER A 127 -7.33 -19.94 -14.53
N ILE A 128 -6.94 -19.48 -13.34
CA ILE A 128 -7.50 -18.33 -12.64
C ILE A 128 -6.35 -17.50 -12.11
N SER A 129 -6.52 -16.19 -12.09
CA SER A 129 -5.62 -15.26 -11.42
C SER A 129 -6.42 -14.36 -10.49
N GLY A 130 -6.03 -14.27 -9.24
CA GLY A 130 -6.67 -13.43 -8.22
C GLY A 130 -6.51 -14.05 -6.85
N THR A 131 -6.89 -13.31 -5.82
CA THR A 131 -6.76 -13.76 -4.45
C THR A 131 -8.10 -14.15 -3.83
N VAL A 132 -8.11 -15.04 -2.85
CA VAL A 132 -9.29 -15.41 -2.07
C VAL A 132 -8.94 -15.54 -0.60
N TYR A 133 -9.90 -15.27 0.26
CA TYR A 133 -9.80 -15.64 1.67
C TYR A 133 -10.26 -17.08 1.87
N LEU A 134 -9.37 -17.93 2.35
CA LEU A 134 -9.68 -19.28 2.81
C LEU A 134 -9.81 -19.26 4.33
N TYR A 135 -10.99 -19.67 4.82
CA TYR A 135 -11.26 -19.83 6.25
C TYR A 135 -11.18 -21.30 6.61
N ASP A 136 -10.19 -21.65 7.42
CA ASP A 136 -9.98 -22.99 7.95
C ASP A 136 -10.42 -23.04 9.41
N PHE A 137 -11.42 -23.87 9.71
CA PHE A 137 -11.92 -24.09 11.05
C PHE A 137 -11.24 -25.27 11.77
N ALA A 138 -10.39 -26.01 11.06
CA ALA A 138 -9.52 -27.04 11.62
C ALA A 138 -8.15 -26.43 11.99
N VAL A 139 -8.09 -25.76 13.11
CA VAL A 139 -6.94 -24.89 13.52
C VAL A 139 -5.62 -25.67 13.76
N GLU A 140 -5.58 -26.99 13.55
CA GLU A 140 -4.41 -27.83 13.86
C GLU A 140 -3.19 -27.58 12.96
N ASN A 141 -3.40 -27.11 11.73
CA ASN A 141 -2.33 -26.95 10.75
C ASN A 141 -2.14 -25.47 10.33
N LYS A 142 -1.01 -24.88 10.70
CA LYS A 142 -0.62 -23.56 10.18
C LYS A 142 0.23 -23.77 8.91
N TYR A 143 -0.30 -23.37 7.75
CA TYR A 143 0.43 -23.43 6.48
C TYR A 143 1.23 -22.13 6.30
N PRO A 144 2.58 -22.18 6.20
CA PRO A 144 3.41 -20.99 6.03
C PRO A 144 3.25 -20.39 4.63
N VAL A 145 3.69 -19.14 4.48
CA VAL A 145 3.73 -18.43 3.18
C VAL A 145 4.52 -19.23 2.15
N GLY A 146 4.02 -19.26 0.91
CA GLY A 146 4.62 -19.99 -0.20
C GLY A 146 4.24 -21.48 -0.26
N THR A 147 3.37 -21.96 0.65
CA THR A 147 2.81 -23.30 0.57
C THR A 147 1.73 -23.35 -0.50
N ALA A 148 1.81 -24.30 -1.42
CA ALA A 148 0.72 -24.59 -2.34
C ALA A 148 -0.36 -25.37 -1.61
N LEU A 149 -1.60 -24.93 -1.74
CA LEU A 149 -2.78 -25.56 -1.12
C LEU A 149 -3.80 -25.92 -2.18
N GLU A 150 -4.45 -27.05 -1.97
CA GLU A 150 -5.70 -27.44 -2.64
C GLU A 150 -6.82 -27.38 -1.62
N ALA A 151 -7.80 -26.50 -1.87
CA ALA A 151 -8.94 -26.30 -1.00
C ALA A 151 -10.22 -26.63 -1.75
N GLU A 152 -10.99 -27.61 -1.24
CA GLU A 152 -12.29 -27.98 -1.79
C GLU A 152 -13.38 -27.13 -1.16
N GLY A 153 -14.23 -26.50 -1.99
CA GLY A 153 -15.33 -25.69 -1.48
C GLY A 153 -16.03 -24.89 -2.55
N LYS A 154 -16.87 -23.97 -2.08
CA LYS A 154 -17.62 -23.03 -2.92
C LYS A 154 -17.09 -21.63 -2.73
N LEU A 155 -16.75 -20.97 -3.82
CA LEU A 155 -16.33 -19.56 -3.79
C LEU A 155 -17.56 -18.67 -3.57
N ARG A 156 -17.62 -18.05 -2.40
CA ARG A 156 -18.69 -17.14 -2.02
C ARG A 156 -18.27 -15.68 -2.23
N PRO A 157 -19.19 -14.82 -2.69
CA PRO A 157 -18.88 -13.39 -2.83
C PRO A 157 -18.54 -12.76 -1.49
N LEU A 158 -17.78 -11.69 -1.53
CA LEU A 158 -17.52 -10.85 -0.36
C LEU A 158 -18.80 -10.12 0.04
N ARG A 159 -19.04 -9.97 1.34
CA ARG A 159 -20.16 -9.15 1.81
C ARG A 159 -19.74 -7.67 1.75
N LEU A 160 -20.38 -6.95 0.86
CA LEU A 160 -20.23 -5.49 0.74
C LEU A 160 -21.32 -4.84 1.59
N TYR A 161 -20.91 -4.20 2.67
CA TYR A 161 -21.81 -3.39 3.48
C TYR A 161 -21.73 -1.95 2.97
N LYS A 162 -22.65 -1.55 2.08
CA LYS A 162 -22.76 -0.17 1.55
C LYS A 162 -23.47 0.73 2.58
N ASN A 163 -22.88 0.94 3.75
CA ASN A 163 -23.43 1.85 4.74
C ASN A 163 -23.00 3.28 4.41
N PRO A 164 -23.92 4.29 4.42
CA PRO A 164 -23.57 5.69 4.21
C PRO A 164 -22.47 6.14 5.17
N GLY A 165 -21.47 6.84 4.67
CA GLY A 165 -20.36 7.37 5.46
C GLY A 165 -19.30 6.34 5.90
N LYS A 166 -19.35 5.10 5.39
CA LYS A 166 -18.29 4.10 5.60
C LYS A 166 -17.40 3.95 4.35
N ILE A 167 -16.20 3.43 4.59
CA ILE A 167 -15.20 3.16 3.55
C ILE A 167 -15.77 2.24 2.49
N ASP A 168 -15.56 2.56 1.23
CA ASP A 168 -15.87 1.68 0.11
C ASP A 168 -14.90 0.49 0.07
N LEU A 169 -15.35 -0.63 0.63
CA LEU A 169 -14.58 -1.86 0.66
C LEU A 169 -14.49 -2.54 -0.72
N GLU A 170 -15.39 -2.21 -1.65
CA GLU A 170 -15.39 -2.77 -3.00
C GLU A 170 -14.10 -2.41 -3.73
N LYS A 171 -13.76 -1.13 -3.79
CA LYS A 171 -12.50 -0.66 -4.41
C LYS A 171 -11.24 -1.21 -3.73
N ARG A 172 -11.30 -1.45 -2.43
CA ARG A 172 -10.22 -2.10 -1.72
C ARG A 172 -10.05 -3.57 -2.17
N TYR A 173 -11.15 -4.31 -2.28
CA TYR A 173 -11.12 -5.70 -2.74
C TYR A 173 -10.66 -5.82 -4.19
N GLU A 174 -11.08 -4.88 -5.05
CA GLU A 174 -10.57 -4.77 -6.41
C GLU A 174 -9.06 -4.51 -6.45
N SER A 175 -8.57 -3.59 -5.60
CA SER A 175 -7.15 -3.28 -5.45
C SER A 175 -6.30 -4.50 -5.06
N GLU A 176 -6.83 -5.36 -4.20
CA GLU A 176 -6.20 -6.58 -3.71
C GLU A 176 -6.46 -7.77 -4.65
N HIS A 177 -7.17 -7.58 -5.77
CA HIS A 177 -7.67 -8.64 -6.68
C HIS A 177 -8.41 -9.76 -5.94
N LEU A 178 -9.16 -9.39 -4.90
CA LEU A 178 -9.83 -10.31 -4.00
C LEU A 178 -11.18 -10.73 -4.57
N LEU A 179 -11.27 -11.97 -5.05
CA LEU A 179 -12.44 -12.49 -5.76
C LEU A 179 -13.56 -12.96 -4.81
N GLY A 180 -13.21 -13.40 -3.60
CA GLY A 180 -14.20 -13.94 -2.70
C GLY A 180 -13.60 -14.67 -1.49
N ARG A 181 -14.39 -15.58 -0.94
CA ARG A 181 -14.02 -16.36 0.24
C ARG A 181 -14.47 -17.81 0.10
N ILE A 182 -13.67 -18.72 0.62
CA ILE A 182 -13.89 -20.14 0.69
C ILE A 182 -13.94 -20.53 2.17
N TYR A 183 -14.90 -21.36 2.56
CA TYR A 183 -15.00 -21.89 3.92
C TYR A 183 -14.74 -23.39 3.90
N SER A 184 -13.75 -23.84 4.65
CA SER A 184 -13.50 -25.25 4.91
C SER A 184 -13.95 -25.57 6.33
N LYS A 185 -15.00 -26.38 6.46
CA LYS A 185 -15.56 -26.80 7.75
C LYS A 185 -15.10 -28.19 8.21
N GLU A 186 -14.47 -28.96 7.32
CA GLU A 186 -14.05 -30.34 7.57
C GLU A 186 -12.54 -30.45 7.40
N ASN A 187 -11.88 -31.17 8.32
CA ASN A 187 -10.42 -31.34 8.42
C ASN A 187 -9.74 -31.88 7.14
N ASN A 188 -10.48 -32.46 6.20
CA ASN A 188 -9.91 -33.15 5.03
C ASN A 188 -10.03 -32.38 3.70
N ARG A 189 -10.56 -31.15 3.73
CA ARG A 189 -10.81 -30.37 2.49
C ARG A 189 -9.66 -29.44 2.10
N ILE A 190 -8.64 -29.30 2.96
CA ILE A 190 -7.45 -28.54 2.64
C ILE A 190 -6.26 -29.52 2.62
N ARG A 191 -5.57 -29.58 1.49
CA ARG A 191 -4.40 -30.44 1.30
C ARG A 191 -3.19 -29.61 0.88
N PRO A 192 -2.05 -29.74 1.57
CA PRO A 192 -0.82 -29.13 1.10
C PRO A 192 -0.34 -29.89 -0.15
N ALA A 193 -0.09 -29.16 -1.23
CA ALA A 193 0.40 -29.69 -2.51
C ALA A 193 1.90 -29.51 -2.68
N GLY A 194 2.60 -29.00 -1.65
CA GLY A 194 4.04 -28.81 -1.64
C GLY A 194 4.44 -27.35 -1.41
N GLU A 195 5.73 -27.09 -1.45
CA GLU A 195 6.28 -25.72 -1.33
C GLU A 195 6.66 -25.21 -2.71
N THR A 196 6.33 -23.95 -2.97
CA THR A 196 6.70 -23.28 -4.21
C THR A 196 7.90 -22.36 -3.99
N GLY A 197 8.65 -22.08 -5.07
CA GLY A 197 9.72 -21.07 -5.03
C GLY A 197 9.22 -19.63 -5.04
N GLU A 198 7.90 -19.44 -5.10
CA GLU A 198 7.27 -18.12 -5.06
C GLU A 198 7.23 -17.57 -3.62
N TYR A 199 7.07 -16.28 -3.48
CA TYR A 199 7.00 -15.58 -2.17
C TYR A 199 8.23 -15.77 -1.26
N ARG A 200 9.41 -16.04 -1.83
CA ARG A 200 10.64 -16.25 -1.04
C ARG A 200 10.97 -15.10 -0.08
N VAL A 201 10.77 -13.87 -0.52
CA VAL A 201 11.04 -12.67 0.29
C VAL A 201 10.07 -12.59 1.46
N THR A 202 8.78 -12.80 1.21
CA THR A 202 7.73 -12.78 2.24
C THR A 202 7.93 -13.91 3.25
N ARG A 203 8.24 -15.11 2.77
CA ARG A 203 8.56 -16.26 3.63
C ARG A 203 9.82 -16.04 4.47
N TRP A 204 10.87 -15.47 3.87
CA TRP A 204 12.06 -15.08 4.61
C TRP A 204 11.72 -14.06 5.71
N ALA A 205 10.91 -13.07 5.40
CA ALA A 205 10.48 -12.06 6.36
C ALA A 205 9.64 -12.68 7.51
N GLU A 206 8.73 -13.60 7.20
CA GLU A 206 7.95 -14.37 8.19
C GLU A 206 8.90 -15.14 9.13
N THR A 207 9.84 -15.90 8.57
CA THR A 207 10.83 -16.65 9.35
C THR A 207 11.69 -15.74 10.24
N MET A 208 12.07 -14.55 9.75
CA MET A 208 12.84 -13.59 10.54
C MET A 208 12.01 -13.01 11.68
N ARG A 209 10.72 -12.67 11.43
CA ARG A 209 9.81 -12.21 12.48
C ARG A 209 9.61 -13.28 13.56
N GLU A 210 9.39 -14.54 13.17
CA GLU A 210 9.25 -15.65 14.10
C GLU A 210 10.50 -15.85 14.96
N ARG A 211 11.70 -15.81 14.36
CA ARG A 211 12.97 -15.90 15.11
C ARG A 211 13.14 -14.77 16.10
N LEU A 212 12.80 -13.54 15.72
CA LEU A 212 12.83 -12.39 16.63
C LEU A 212 11.81 -12.55 17.74
N ALA A 213 10.58 -12.97 17.44
CA ALA A 213 9.55 -13.24 18.44
C ALA A 213 10.01 -14.32 19.44
N CYS A 214 10.57 -15.43 18.95
CA CYS A 214 11.14 -16.48 19.82
C CYS A 214 12.28 -15.95 20.71
N SER A 215 13.15 -15.09 20.16
CA SER A 215 14.24 -14.49 20.94
C SER A 215 13.72 -13.55 22.03
N PHE A 216 12.69 -12.77 21.76
CA PHE A 216 12.08 -11.87 22.75
C PHE A 216 11.19 -12.61 23.75
N ALA A 217 10.62 -13.77 23.39
CA ALA A 217 9.74 -14.55 24.27
C ALA A 217 10.43 -14.99 25.58
N SER A 218 11.77 -15.12 25.57
CA SER A 218 12.55 -15.44 26.78
C SER A 218 12.65 -14.27 27.76
N TYR A 219 12.40 -13.03 27.32
CA TYR A 219 12.59 -11.81 28.10
C TYR A 219 11.29 -11.04 28.35
N MET A 220 10.20 -11.41 27.68
CA MET A 220 8.95 -10.68 27.70
C MET A 220 7.76 -11.57 28.06
N ASP A 221 6.78 -10.95 28.70
CA ASP A 221 5.47 -11.52 28.97
C ASP A 221 4.75 -11.89 27.66
N PRO A 222 4.09 -13.07 27.58
CA PRO A 222 3.30 -13.50 26.41
C PRO A 222 2.25 -12.49 25.93
N VAL A 223 1.74 -11.63 26.83
CA VAL A 223 0.77 -10.57 26.47
C VAL A 223 1.44 -9.37 25.79
N ARG A 224 2.66 -9.05 26.19
CA ARG A 224 3.40 -7.87 25.67
C ARG A 224 4.12 -8.15 24.37
N LEU A 225 4.50 -9.39 24.12
CA LEU A 225 5.24 -9.76 22.92
C LEU A 225 4.48 -9.46 21.62
N PRO A 226 3.20 -9.83 21.46
CA PRO A 226 2.42 -9.46 20.27
C PRO A 226 2.30 -7.96 20.08
N VAL A 227 2.18 -7.19 21.17
CA VAL A 227 2.15 -5.71 21.11
C VAL A 227 3.46 -5.18 20.55
N LEU A 228 4.61 -5.66 21.04
CA LEU A 228 5.92 -5.27 20.52
C LEU A 228 6.09 -5.62 19.05
N MET A 229 5.75 -6.85 18.66
CA MET A 229 5.86 -7.30 17.27
C MET A 229 4.98 -6.47 16.34
N THR A 230 3.76 -6.15 16.78
CA THR A 230 2.85 -5.27 16.02
C THR A 230 3.37 -3.84 15.93
N LEU A 231 3.97 -3.29 16.99
CA LEU A 231 4.61 -1.98 16.96
C LEU A 231 5.80 -1.93 16.01
N LEU A 232 6.58 -3.01 15.93
CA LEU A 232 7.77 -3.07 15.08
C LEU A 232 7.44 -3.33 13.61
N PHE A 233 6.53 -4.28 13.33
CA PHE A 233 6.31 -4.79 11.98
C PHE A 233 4.88 -4.63 11.48
N GLY A 234 3.93 -4.28 12.34
CA GLY A 234 2.49 -4.19 12.02
C GLY A 234 1.83 -5.57 11.89
N GLY A 235 0.54 -5.58 11.62
CA GLY A 235 -0.17 -6.77 11.10
C GLY A 235 -0.67 -7.79 12.13
N HIS A 236 -0.08 -7.92 13.32
CA HIS A 236 -0.39 -8.99 14.27
C HIS A 236 -1.51 -8.67 15.28
N TYR A 237 -2.52 -7.92 14.86
CA TYR A 237 -3.63 -7.51 15.75
C TYR A 237 -4.42 -8.67 16.35
N SER A 238 -4.51 -9.81 15.66
CA SER A 238 -5.24 -11.00 16.12
C SER A 238 -4.63 -11.67 17.35
N GLU A 239 -3.36 -11.43 17.60
CA GLU A 239 -2.62 -11.98 18.74
C GLU A 239 -2.68 -11.08 19.97
N ILE A 240 -3.05 -9.80 19.79
CA ILE A 240 -3.18 -8.84 20.88
C ILE A 240 -4.54 -9.03 21.59
N PRO A 241 -4.57 -9.11 22.93
CA PRO A 241 -5.81 -9.16 23.69
C PRO A 241 -6.75 -7.99 23.35
N LYS A 242 -8.05 -8.29 23.23
CA LYS A 242 -9.07 -7.29 22.84
C LYS A 242 -9.10 -6.07 23.77
N ASP A 243 -8.84 -6.27 25.06
CA ASP A 243 -8.83 -5.20 26.06
C ASP A 243 -7.70 -4.19 25.79
N ILE A 244 -6.54 -4.68 25.34
CA ILE A 244 -5.41 -3.83 24.97
C ILE A 244 -5.77 -3.05 23.69
N ILE A 245 -6.29 -3.70 22.67
CA ILE A 245 -6.73 -3.02 21.44
C ILE A 245 -7.78 -1.95 21.75
N HIS A 246 -8.75 -2.28 22.61
CA HIS A 246 -9.77 -1.33 23.06
C HIS A 246 -9.14 -0.13 23.77
N SER A 247 -8.17 -0.36 24.65
CA SER A 247 -7.45 0.71 25.35
C SER A 247 -6.71 1.64 24.38
N PHE A 248 -6.02 1.10 23.38
CA PHE A 248 -5.40 1.89 22.30
C PHE A 248 -6.42 2.68 21.47
N SER A 249 -7.60 2.10 21.24
CA SER A 249 -8.67 2.75 20.51
C SER A 249 -9.28 3.91 21.29
N VAL A 250 -9.63 3.72 22.55
CA VAL A 250 -10.23 4.75 23.41
C VAL A 250 -9.28 5.91 23.66
N THR A 251 -7.98 5.63 23.79
CA THR A 251 -6.95 6.67 23.93
C THR A 251 -6.60 7.38 22.62
N GLY A 252 -7.16 6.93 21.47
CA GLY A 252 -6.91 7.51 20.15
C GLY A 252 -5.52 7.19 19.56
N ILE A 253 -4.73 6.34 20.21
CA ILE A 253 -3.36 6.00 19.76
C ILE A 253 -3.27 4.69 18.97
N ILE A 254 -4.40 4.12 18.56
CA ILE A 254 -4.44 2.86 17.79
C ILE A 254 -3.59 2.91 16.51
N HIS A 255 -3.43 4.10 15.92
CA HIS A 255 -2.59 4.30 14.74
C HIS A 255 -1.10 4.03 14.98
N ILE A 256 -0.63 4.03 16.25
CA ILE A 256 0.75 3.69 16.59
C ILE A 256 1.01 2.20 16.42
N LEU A 257 -0.01 1.35 16.56
CA LEU A 257 0.10 -0.09 16.30
C LEU A 257 0.28 -0.41 14.81
N SER A 258 0.00 0.54 13.93
CA SER A 258 0.30 0.37 12.49
C SER A 258 1.67 0.91 12.15
N VAL A 259 2.39 0.22 11.27
CA VAL A 259 3.67 0.72 10.76
C VAL A 259 3.43 2.00 9.96
N SER A 260 4.18 3.04 10.28
CA SER A 260 4.04 4.37 9.70
C SER A 260 5.34 4.86 9.04
N GLY A 261 5.24 5.95 8.29
CA GLY A 261 6.40 6.60 7.69
C GLY A 261 7.46 7.05 8.71
N SER A 262 7.09 7.23 9.99
CA SER A 262 8.05 7.58 11.05
C SER A 262 9.11 6.50 11.28
N HIS A 263 8.76 5.23 11.16
CA HIS A 263 9.72 4.11 11.27
C HIS A 263 10.78 4.19 10.18
N ILE A 264 10.36 4.48 8.95
CA ILE A 264 11.28 4.68 7.81
C ILE A 264 12.17 5.91 8.03
N ALA A 265 11.60 7.01 8.51
CA ALA A 265 12.36 8.23 8.82
C ALA A 265 13.40 7.99 9.92
N LEU A 266 13.06 7.24 10.97
CA LEU A 266 13.98 6.86 12.05
C LEU A 266 15.12 5.98 11.51
N LEU A 267 14.83 4.99 10.66
CA LEU A 267 15.85 4.14 10.05
C LEU A 267 16.83 4.94 9.20
N PHE A 268 16.33 5.81 8.32
CA PHE A 268 17.18 6.70 7.53
C PHE A 268 18.00 7.65 8.41
N GLY A 269 17.34 8.26 9.42
CA GLY A 269 17.98 9.18 10.37
C GLY A 269 19.10 8.50 11.17
N PHE A 270 18.83 7.29 11.67
CA PHE A 270 19.81 6.50 12.41
C PHE A 270 21.04 6.18 11.57
N LEU A 271 20.83 5.66 10.36
CA LEU A 271 21.97 5.32 9.49
C LEU A 271 22.71 6.54 8.99
N TYR A 272 22.04 7.64 8.72
CA TYR A 272 22.68 8.91 8.41
C TYR A 272 23.55 9.40 9.57
N PHE A 273 23.03 9.36 10.80
CA PHE A 273 23.77 9.73 12.01
C PHE A 273 24.99 8.82 12.22
N LEU A 274 24.80 7.49 12.10
CA LEU A 274 25.87 6.50 12.24
C LEU A 274 26.96 6.69 11.17
N GLY A 275 26.57 6.91 9.91
CA GLY A 275 27.52 7.17 8.82
C GLY A 275 28.34 8.44 9.07
N LYS A 276 27.68 9.51 9.56
CA LYS A 276 28.37 10.75 9.93
C LYS A 276 29.32 10.54 11.12
N TRP A 277 28.91 9.78 12.11
CA TRP A 277 29.74 9.44 13.28
C TRP A 277 30.99 8.62 12.90
N LEU A 278 30.84 7.72 11.93
CA LEU A 278 31.96 6.92 11.37
C LEU A 278 32.79 7.68 10.33
N GLY A 279 32.50 8.95 10.04
CA GLY A 279 33.21 9.74 9.03
C GLY A 279 32.98 9.29 7.59
N LEU A 280 31.92 8.51 7.33
CA LEU A 280 31.60 8.01 6.00
C LEU A 280 30.98 9.10 5.13
N SER A 281 31.33 9.09 3.83
CA SER A 281 30.66 9.96 2.87
C SER A 281 29.18 9.59 2.71
N MET A 282 28.35 10.57 2.37
CA MET A 282 26.93 10.36 2.14
C MET A 282 26.65 9.27 1.08
N LYS A 283 27.48 9.22 0.03
CA LYS A 283 27.36 8.21 -1.03
C LYS A 283 27.52 6.77 -0.50
N VAL A 284 28.41 6.57 0.45
CA VAL A 284 28.66 5.26 1.09
C VAL A 284 27.53 4.92 2.06
N THR A 285 27.02 5.88 2.81
CA THR A 285 25.95 5.67 3.81
C THR A 285 24.59 5.36 3.16
N VAL A 286 24.34 5.85 1.96
CA VAL A 286 23.06 5.69 1.25
C VAL A 286 22.76 4.23 0.92
N VAL A 287 23.73 3.47 0.45
CA VAL A 287 23.50 2.08 0.03
C VAL A 287 22.96 1.21 1.18
N PRO A 288 23.63 1.16 2.35
CA PRO A 288 23.10 0.42 3.50
C PRO A 288 21.78 0.98 4.01
N ALA A 289 21.53 2.29 3.90
CA ALA A 289 20.26 2.89 4.30
C ALA A 289 19.09 2.41 3.41
N VAL A 290 19.29 2.40 2.10
CA VAL A 290 18.28 1.87 1.16
C VAL A 290 18.05 0.38 1.39
N LEU A 291 19.11 -0.41 1.56
CA LEU A 291 19.00 -1.85 1.84
C LEU A 291 18.22 -2.12 3.13
N LEU A 292 18.53 -1.39 4.21
CA LEU A 292 17.83 -1.55 5.48
C LEU A 292 16.33 -1.22 5.35
N VAL A 293 16.01 -0.16 4.62
CA VAL A 293 14.61 0.23 4.37
C VAL A 293 13.88 -0.83 3.53
N LEU A 294 14.52 -1.41 2.53
CA LEU A 294 13.93 -2.49 1.73
C LEU A 294 13.71 -3.76 2.56
N VAL A 295 14.68 -4.13 3.40
CA VAL A 295 14.55 -5.23 4.37
C VAL A 295 13.40 -4.97 5.32
N TYR A 296 13.32 -3.76 5.88
CA TYR A 296 12.24 -3.39 6.78
C TYR A 296 10.86 -3.40 6.08
N ALA A 297 10.79 -2.92 4.84
CA ALA A 297 9.56 -2.98 4.03
C ALA A 297 9.10 -4.43 3.81
N ALA A 298 10.03 -5.35 3.55
CA ALA A 298 9.72 -6.77 3.46
C ALA A 298 9.23 -7.34 4.79
N MET A 299 9.91 -7.02 5.90
CA MET A 299 9.52 -7.47 7.24
C MET A 299 8.18 -6.90 7.72
N SER A 300 7.75 -5.76 7.22
CA SER A 300 6.42 -5.19 7.49
C SER A 300 5.33 -5.68 6.52
N GLY A 301 5.63 -6.62 5.62
CA GLY A 301 4.67 -7.17 4.66
C GLY A 301 4.30 -6.20 3.53
N PHE A 302 5.19 -5.26 3.19
CA PHE A 302 4.97 -4.27 2.12
C PHE A 302 3.68 -3.47 2.25
N VAL A 303 3.23 -3.20 3.47
CA VAL A 303 2.01 -2.40 3.68
C VAL A 303 2.11 -1.02 3.01
N PRO A 304 1.00 -0.49 2.45
CA PRO A 304 1.01 0.74 1.65
C PRO A 304 1.71 1.95 2.30
N PRO A 305 1.55 2.25 3.61
CA PRO A 305 2.28 3.35 4.26
C PRO A 305 3.81 3.22 4.19
N VAL A 306 4.32 1.98 4.35
CA VAL A 306 5.75 1.69 4.31
C VAL A 306 6.30 1.81 2.89
N ILE A 307 5.58 1.28 1.89
CA ILE A 307 5.96 1.42 0.48
C ILE A 307 6.11 2.89 0.10
N ARG A 308 5.13 3.73 0.48
CA ARG A 308 5.18 5.19 0.20
C ARG A 308 6.38 5.86 0.84
N ALA A 309 6.56 5.64 2.14
CA ALA A 309 7.67 6.26 2.88
C ALA A 309 9.03 5.80 2.36
N SER A 310 9.17 4.51 2.04
CA SER A 310 10.38 3.95 1.44
C SER A 310 10.67 4.57 0.08
N LEU A 311 9.67 4.63 -0.80
CA LEU A 311 9.81 5.23 -2.13
C LEU A 311 10.19 6.71 -2.05
N MET A 312 9.50 7.48 -1.20
CA MET A 312 9.81 8.90 -0.98
C MET A 312 11.23 9.09 -0.41
N GLY A 313 11.61 8.27 0.57
CA GLY A 313 12.94 8.31 1.17
C GLY A 313 14.05 7.99 0.15
N ILE A 314 13.87 6.93 -0.63
CA ILE A 314 14.80 6.55 -1.70
C ILE A 314 14.91 7.65 -2.76
N LEU A 315 13.79 8.21 -3.21
CA LEU A 315 13.80 9.30 -4.18
C LEU A 315 14.46 10.57 -3.63
N ALA A 316 14.25 10.90 -2.35
CA ALA A 316 14.90 12.03 -1.70
C ALA A 316 16.41 11.85 -1.69
N VAL A 317 16.89 10.68 -1.31
CA VAL A 317 18.31 10.33 -1.28
C VAL A 317 18.92 10.37 -2.69
N ILE A 318 18.26 9.80 -3.68
CA ILE A 318 18.68 9.87 -5.09
C ILE A 318 18.75 11.35 -5.54
N GLY A 319 17.78 12.17 -5.14
CA GLY A 319 17.77 13.61 -5.43
C GLY A 319 19.00 14.33 -4.89
N VAL A 320 19.42 14.00 -3.67
CA VAL A 320 20.64 14.56 -3.03
C VAL A 320 21.90 14.06 -3.75
N LEU A 321 22.00 12.76 -4.05
CA LEU A 321 23.15 12.16 -4.74
C LEU A 321 23.38 12.75 -6.14
N LEU A 322 22.31 13.09 -6.83
CA LEU A 322 22.38 13.68 -8.18
C LEU A 322 22.65 15.21 -8.15
N GLU A 323 22.82 15.80 -6.96
CA GLU A 323 23.03 17.24 -6.76
C GLU A 323 21.98 18.12 -7.47
N ARG A 324 20.84 17.51 -7.80
CA ARG A 324 19.72 18.21 -8.41
C ARG A 324 18.82 18.69 -7.29
N GLY A 325 18.85 19.99 -6.98
CA GLY A 325 17.97 20.66 -6.01
C GLY A 325 16.50 20.59 -6.42
N ARG A 326 15.95 19.39 -6.47
CA ARG A 326 14.53 19.16 -6.71
C ARG A 326 13.76 19.54 -5.46
N THR A 327 12.67 20.24 -5.64
CA THR A 327 11.80 20.56 -4.50
C THR A 327 11.17 19.27 -3.97
N ALA A 328 11.02 19.17 -2.66
CA ALA A 328 10.39 18.01 -2.01
C ALA A 328 8.98 17.73 -2.55
N LEU A 329 8.22 18.78 -2.92
CA LEU A 329 6.93 18.64 -3.61
C LEU A 329 7.03 17.89 -4.94
N ASN A 330 8.12 18.09 -5.68
CA ASN A 330 8.30 17.38 -6.96
C ASN A 330 8.66 15.91 -6.75
N LEU A 331 9.40 15.60 -5.68
CA LEU A 331 9.66 14.22 -5.26
C LEU A 331 8.38 13.52 -4.80
N LEU A 332 7.55 14.21 -4.02
CA LEU A 332 6.23 13.72 -3.64
C LEU A 332 5.37 13.40 -4.88
N GLY A 333 5.33 14.33 -5.85
CA GLY A 333 4.61 14.09 -7.11
C GLY A 333 5.14 12.89 -7.88
N ALA A 334 6.48 12.69 -7.94
CA ALA A 334 7.07 11.52 -8.58
C ALA A 334 6.68 10.21 -7.88
N ALA A 335 6.68 10.19 -6.55
CA ALA A 335 6.26 9.02 -5.76
C ALA A 335 4.78 8.70 -6.00
N VAL A 336 3.91 9.71 -5.92
CA VAL A 336 2.46 9.56 -6.17
C VAL A 336 2.21 9.03 -7.59
N ALA A 337 2.82 9.64 -8.61
CA ALA A 337 2.66 9.19 -9.99
C ALA A 337 3.13 7.73 -10.17
N GLY A 338 4.28 7.37 -9.61
CA GLY A 338 4.78 5.99 -9.68
C GLY A 338 3.85 4.98 -9.02
N MET A 339 3.30 5.32 -7.85
CA MET A 339 2.35 4.45 -7.14
C MET A 339 1.02 4.30 -7.89
N LEU A 340 0.47 5.40 -8.45
CA LEU A 340 -0.78 5.36 -9.21
C LEU A 340 -0.63 4.63 -10.55
N LEU A 341 0.55 4.65 -11.17
CA LEU A 341 0.84 3.83 -12.36
C LEU A 341 0.93 2.34 -12.00
N TRP A 342 1.48 2.03 -10.84
CA TRP A 342 1.53 0.64 -10.36
C TRP A 342 0.12 0.13 -10.07
N ASN A 343 -0.59 0.80 -9.15
CA ASN A 343 -1.95 0.43 -8.76
C ASN A 343 -2.84 1.68 -8.68
N PRO A 344 -3.76 1.89 -9.63
CA PRO A 344 -4.61 3.09 -9.68
C PRO A 344 -5.60 3.16 -8.50
N TYR A 345 -5.94 2.02 -7.90
CA TYR A 345 -6.84 1.95 -6.74
C TYR A 345 -6.26 2.62 -5.49
N PHE A 346 -4.95 2.83 -5.42
CA PHE A 346 -4.35 3.58 -4.31
C PHE A 346 -4.96 4.99 -4.15
N LEU A 347 -5.47 5.58 -5.24
CA LEU A 347 -6.16 6.88 -5.16
C LEU A 347 -7.36 6.85 -4.21
N PHE A 348 -8.02 5.71 -4.07
CA PHE A 348 -9.19 5.51 -3.22
C PHE A 348 -8.86 4.92 -1.84
N ASP A 349 -7.60 4.57 -1.60
CA ASP A 349 -7.13 4.11 -0.30
C ASP A 349 -6.97 5.28 0.66
N ILE A 350 -7.69 5.26 1.77
CA ILE A 350 -7.69 6.32 2.79
C ILE A 350 -6.29 6.54 3.35
N SER A 351 -5.55 5.47 3.60
CA SER A 351 -4.17 5.55 4.08
C SER A 351 -3.26 6.30 3.11
N PHE A 352 -3.45 6.06 1.80
CA PHE A 352 -2.73 6.78 0.76
C PHE A 352 -3.11 8.26 0.75
N GLN A 353 -4.39 8.57 0.74
CA GLN A 353 -4.90 9.96 0.74
C GLN A 353 -4.37 10.74 1.95
N LEU A 354 -4.54 10.21 3.16
CA LEU A 354 -4.07 10.84 4.40
C LEU A 354 -2.56 11.12 4.36
N SER A 355 -1.76 10.16 3.91
CA SER A 355 -0.30 10.31 3.88
C SER A 355 0.16 11.33 2.83
N VAL A 356 -0.42 11.31 1.63
CA VAL A 356 -0.10 12.27 0.55
C VAL A 356 -0.54 13.67 0.96
N CYS A 357 -1.75 13.83 1.48
CA CYS A 357 -2.28 15.11 1.94
C CYS A 357 -1.51 15.67 3.13
N ALA A 358 -1.14 14.85 4.13
CA ALA A 358 -0.31 15.29 5.24
C ALA A 358 1.07 15.75 4.76
N SER A 359 1.72 14.99 3.88
CA SER A 359 3.03 15.35 3.32
C SER A 359 2.96 16.63 2.48
N ALA A 360 1.95 16.76 1.63
CA ALA A 360 1.72 17.98 0.84
C ALA A 360 1.42 19.18 1.74
N GLY A 361 0.59 18.97 2.77
CA GLY A 361 0.25 20.00 3.77
C GLY A 361 1.49 20.55 4.46
N ILE A 362 2.36 19.67 4.95
CA ILE A 362 3.64 20.08 5.58
C ILE A 362 4.50 20.86 4.58
N LEU A 363 4.67 20.38 3.36
CA LEU A 363 5.52 21.00 2.37
C LEU A 363 5.00 22.35 1.87
N LEU A 364 3.71 22.59 1.92
CA LEU A 364 3.07 23.83 1.46
C LEU A 364 2.87 24.85 2.58
N PHE A 365 2.48 24.39 3.77
CA PHE A 365 1.97 25.28 4.82
C PHE A 365 2.90 25.41 6.05
N TYR A 366 3.90 24.52 6.22
CA TYR A 366 4.78 24.59 7.40
C TYR A 366 5.50 25.94 7.53
N GLU A 367 6.19 26.41 6.48
CA GLU A 367 6.92 27.67 6.56
C GLU A 367 6.03 28.90 6.76
N PRO A 368 4.91 29.08 6.00
CA PRO A 368 3.96 30.16 6.26
C PRO A 368 3.41 30.15 7.70
N LEU A 369 3.03 28.99 8.22
CA LEU A 369 2.50 28.87 9.58
C LEU A 369 3.56 29.14 10.64
N ARG A 370 4.77 28.63 10.47
CA ARG A 370 5.90 28.90 11.35
C ARG A 370 6.17 30.40 11.45
N HIS A 371 6.18 31.09 10.32
CA HIS A 371 6.37 32.56 10.30
C HIS A 371 5.19 33.29 10.97
N ALA A 372 3.97 32.90 10.69
CA ALA A 372 2.78 33.50 11.31
C ALA A 372 2.77 33.31 12.82
N LEU A 373 3.10 32.12 13.34
CA LEU A 373 3.17 31.84 14.77
C LEU A 373 4.34 32.57 15.44
N ALA A 374 5.48 32.70 14.77
CA ALA A 374 6.63 33.44 15.28
C ALA A 374 6.31 34.96 15.47
N LEU A 375 5.42 35.53 14.67
CA LEU A 375 4.98 36.93 14.82
C LEU A 375 4.17 37.18 16.08
N LEU A 376 3.58 36.15 16.69
CA LEU A 376 2.87 36.24 17.98
C LEU A 376 3.78 36.52 19.18
N GLY A 377 5.12 36.38 19.02
CA GLY A 377 6.18 36.90 19.90
C GLY A 377 6.25 36.37 21.35
N LYS A 378 5.27 35.54 21.78
CA LYS A 378 5.15 35.05 23.17
C LYS A 378 5.41 33.56 23.33
N ILE A 379 5.62 32.81 22.24
CA ILE A 379 5.69 31.36 22.23
C ILE A 379 7.15 30.92 21.97
N PRO A 380 7.71 30.00 22.76
CA PRO A 380 9.05 29.48 22.48
C PRO A 380 9.17 28.89 21.05
N PRO A 381 10.29 29.10 20.36
CA PRO A 381 10.45 28.69 18.93
C PRO A 381 10.15 27.20 18.71
N ARG A 382 10.56 26.32 19.62
CA ARG A 382 10.29 24.87 19.53
C ARG A 382 8.80 24.51 19.56
N ILE A 383 8.01 25.27 20.36
CA ILE A 383 6.55 25.05 20.43
C ILE A 383 5.91 25.60 19.15
N CYS A 384 6.35 26.76 18.65
CA CYS A 384 5.88 27.29 17.36
C CYS A 384 6.13 26.31 16.21
N GLU A 385 7.33 25.72 16.16
CA GLU A 385 7.68 24.72 15.14
C GLU A 385 6.81 23.48 15.23
N GLY A 386 6.59 22.93 16.42
CA GLY A 386 5.71 21.78 16.64
C GLY A 386 4.26 22.05 16.26
N CYS A 387 3.71 23.19 16.69
CA CYS A 387 2.36 23.61 16.33
C CYS A 387 2.22 23.86 14.83
N ALA A 388 3.17 24.53 14.20
CA ALA A 388 3.18 24.76 12.75
C ALA A 388 3.21 23.44 11.98
N LEU A 389 4.04 22.49 12.39
CA LEU A 389 4.16 21.19 11.75
C LEU A 389 2.86 20.40 11.86
N SER A 390 2.30 20.29 13.06
CA SER A 390 1.06 19.56 13.33
C SER A 390 -0.13 20.17 12.57
N THR A 391 -0.28 21.49 12.60
CA THR A 391 -1.35 22.19 11.89
C THR A 391 -1.20 22.05 10.37
N ALA A 392 0.01 22.22 9.86
CA ALA A 392 0.30 22.06 8.43
C ALA A 392 -0.08 20.66 7.91
N ALA A 393 0.23 19.62 8.67
CA ALA A 393 -0.15 18.25 8.32
C ALA A 393 -1.66 18.06 8.25
N GLN A 394 -2.42 18.72 9.13
CA GLN A 394 -3.87 18.52 9.25
C GLN A 394 -4.70 19.31 8.25
N ILE A 395 -4.22 20.44 7.74
CA ILE A 395 -4.99 21.33 6.84
C ILE A 395 -5.59 20.58 5.64
N LEU A 396 -4.81 19.72 5.00
CA LEU A 396 -5.27 18.95 3.84
C LEU A 396 -5.87 17.59 4.21
N VAL A 397 -5.71 17.14 5.45
CA VAL A 397 -6.24 15.88 5.96
C VAL A 397 -7.67 16.04 6.47
N LEU A 398 -8.02 17.17 7.06
CA LEU A 398 -9.34 17.44 7.64
C LEU A 398 -10.53 17.23 6.70
N PRO A 399 -10.45 17.49 5.36
CA PRO A 399 -11.58 17.26 4.45
C PRO A 399 -11.81 15.79 4.09
N ILE A 400 -10.86 14.89 4.38
CA ILE A 400 -10.91 13.45 4.05
C ILE A 400 -11.61 12.68 5.17
#